data_0ab74955f3c69fd8c08d4f96c9487f2e
#
_entry.id   0ab74955f3c69fd8c08d4f96c9487f2e
#
_cell.length_a   1.000
_cell.length_b   1.000
_cell.length_c   1.000
_cell.angle_alpha   90.00
_cell.angle_beta   90.00
_cell.angle_gamma   90.00
#
_symmetry.space_group_name_H-M   'P 1'
#
loop_
_entity.id
_entity.type
_entity.pdbx_description
1 polymer ?
#
loop_
_entity_poly.entity_id
_entity_poly.type
_entity_poly.pdbx_seq_one_letter_code
_entity_poly.pdbx_strand_id
1 'polypeptide(L)'
;MKKIFTIALMATLVTGMYSCRQKQGGEQKFDWIADRFDDIKVLKYRVPGFDTLSLDEKKLVYYLSQAALSGRDILFDQNGRYNLRIRRTLEAIYRGYTGDRTSESFKRFEKYLKKVWFANGIHHHYSTDKFHPEFTEAYFDELIAATPAENFPADFGSVEEVVAEIKPVIFDPAVMPKRVNQAEGEDLIVTSANNYYEGVTQKEVERFYAERMNPHDTTPVSWGLNSKLVKEPDGRILERVWKVGGMYSPAIEKIVYWLGKAAEVAREPQKQTILALIDYYRSGDLRQFDAFNIRWVEDTVSKVDFVNGFTENYGDPLGYRGAWEGMVNFRDEEATRRTQTISEEAQWFEDHS
;
A
#
# COMPACT_ATOMS: atom_id res chain seq x y z
N MET A 1 -47.39 -72.56 -53.37
CA MET A 1 -47.80 -71.16 -53.38
C MET A 1 -47.64 -70.63 -51.96
N LYS A 2 -47.16 -69.51 -51.80
CA LYS A 2 -46.89 -68.64 -50.68
C LYS A 2 -45.42 -68.59 -50.25
N LYS A 3 -44.80 -67.54 -50.79
CA LYS A 3 -43.48 -67.05 -50.37
C LYS A 3 -43.59 -66.39 -49.01
N ILE A 4 -42.78 -66.87 -48.07
CA ILE A 4 -42.61 -66.13 -46.78
C ILE A 4 -41.26 -65.46 -46.85
N PHE A 5 -41.27 -64.12 -46.88
CA PHE A 5 -40.13 -63.25 -46.79
C PHE A 5 -39.64 -63.24 -45.34
N THR A 6 -38.43 -63.75 -45.16
CA THR A 6 -37.71 -63.66 -43.88
C THR A 6 -36.85 -62.41 -43.94
N ILE A 7 -37.26 -61.34 -43.25
CA ILE A 7 -36.44 -60.15 -43.06
C ILE A 7 -35.42 -60.45 -41.97
N ALA A 8 -34.16 -60.62 -42.38
CA ALA A 8 -33.05 -60.66 -41.41
C ALA A 8 -32.75 -59.23 -40.92
N LEU A 9 -33.10 -58.98 -39.68
CA LEU A 9 -32.77 -57.75 -38.98
C LEU A 9 -31.29 -57.81 -38.59
N MET A 10 -30.42 -57.15 -39.37
CA MET A 10 -29.05 -56.92 -39.01
C MET A 10 -29.01 -55.84 -37.94
N ALA A 11 -28.93 -56.27 -36.67
CA ALA A 11 -28.60 -55.38 -35.58
C ALA A 11 -27.12 -55.00 -35.68
N THR A 12 -26.82 -53.88 -36.30
CA THR A 12 -25.52 -53.23 -36.23
C THR A 12 -25.33 -52.69 -34.81
N LEU A 13 -24.56 -53.40 -34.00
CA LEU A 13 -24.00 -52.86 -32.78
C LEU A 13 -23.03 -51.70 -33.13
N VAL A 14 -23.55 -50.49 -33.12
CA VAL A 14 -22.71 -49.30 -33.06
C VAL A 14 -22.24 -49.19 -31.62
N THR A 15 -21.12 -49.86 -31.32
CA THR A 15 -20.32 -49.57 -30.13
C THR A 15 -19.78 -48.12 -30.30
N GLY A 16 -20.56 -47.18 -29.84
CA GLY A 16 -20.09 -45.83 -29.66
C GLY A 16 -18.91 -45.84 -28.71
N MET A 17 -17.70 -45.85 -29.24
CA MET A 17 -16.51 -45.45 -28.51
C MET A 17 -16.74 -43.99 -28.13
N TYR A 18 -17.33 -43.77 -26.93
CA TYR A 18 -17.15 -42.51 -26.23
C TYR A 18 -15.65 -42.45 -25.89
N SER A 19 -14.86 -42.00 -26.85
CA SER A 19 -13.55 -41.46 -26.62
C SER A 19 -13.78 -40.30 -25.66
N CYS A 20 -13.56 -40.52 -24.37
CA CYS A 20 -13.24 -39.45 -23.45
C CYS A 20 -12.01 -38.75 -24.03
N ARG A 21 -12.25 -37.80 -24.94
CA ARG A 21 -11.28 -36.75 -25.21
C ARG A 21 -11.07 -36.06 -23.87
N GLN A 22 -10.15 -36.59 -23.04
CA GLN A 22 -9.46 -35.78 -22.10
C GLN A 22 -9.03 -34.53 -22.87
N LYS A 23 -9.75 -33.43 -22.68
CA LYS A 23 -9.21 -32.13 -22.98
C LYS A 23 -7.89 -32.13 -22.21
N GLN A 24 -6.79 -32.37 -22.94
CA GLN A 24 -5.50 -31.87 -22.50
C GLN A 24 -5.79 -30.38 -22.28
N GLY A 25 -6.04 -30.02 -21.01
CA GLY A 25 -6.09 -28.65 -20.59
C GLY A 25 -4.71 -28.11 -20.89
N GLY A 26 -4.55 -27.53 -22.08
CA GLY A 26 -3.38 -26.73 -22.36
C GLY A 26 -3.25 -25.80 -21.18
N GLU A 27 -2.11 -25.81 -20.52
CA GLU A 27 -1.83 -24.89 -19.41
C GLU A 27 -2.22 -23.50 -19.89
N GLN A 28 -3.31 -22.97 -19.34
CA GLN A 28 -3.80 -21.66 -19.73
C GLN A 28 -2.66 -20.70 -19.41
N LYS A 29 -2.01 -20.18 -20.45
CA LYS A 29 -0.84 -19.32 -20.31
C LYS A 29 -1.21 -18.20 -19.34
N PHE A 30 -0.59 -18.18 -18.18
CA PHE A 30 -0.88 -17.19 -17.16
C PHE A 30 -0.49 -15.81 -17.67
N ASP A 31 -1.45 -14.90 -17.70
CA ASP A 31 -1.19 -13.51 -18.08
C ASP A 31 -0.60 -12.77 -16.87
N TRP A 32 0.69 -12.52 -16.93
CA TRP A 32 1.45 -11.84 -15.88
C TRP A 32 1.18 -10.34 -15.81
N ILE A 33 0.58 -9.74 -16.84
CA ILE A 33 0.38 -8.29 -16.90
C ILE A 33 -1.06 -7.97 -16.52
N ALA A 34 -1.24 -7.22 -15.45
CA ALA A 34 -2.54 -6.70 -15.05
C ALA A 34 -2.88 -5.40 -15.78
N ASP A 35 -1.89 -4.49 -15.92
CA ASP A 35 -2.05 -3.21 -16.62
C ASP A 35 -0.69 -2.67 -17.09
N ARG A 36 -0.74 -1.73 -18.04
CA ARG A 36 0.42 -0.92 -18.48
C ARG A 36 -0.03 0.50 -18.69
N PHE A 37 0.69 1.44 -18.14
CA PHE A 37 0.48 2.87 -18.36
C PHE A 37 1.79 3.61 -18.16
N ASP A 38 2.08 4.59 -19.02
CA ASP A 38 3.36 5.28 -19.05
C ASP A 38 4.54 4.28 -19.11
N ASP A 39 5.54 4.42 -18.27
CA ASP A 39 6.67 3.50 -18.10
C ASP A 39 6.41 2.38 -17.07
N ILE A 40 5.20 2.34 -16.50
CA ILE A 40 4.82 1.39 -15.45
C ILE A 40 4.16 0.15 -16.02
N LYS A 41 4.57 -1.01 -15.52
CA LYS A 41 3.97 -2.31 -15.77
C LYS A 41 3.48 -2.92 -14.45
N VAL A 42 2.16 -3.09 -14.34
CA VAL A 42 1.54 -3.74 -13.18
C VAL A 42 1.48 -5.25 -13.41
N LEU A 43 2.14 -6.01 -12.55
CA LEU A 43 2.23 -7.46 -12.68
C LEU A 43 1.27 -8.17 -11.72
N LYS A 44 0.76 -9.30 -12.18
CA LYS A 44 0.09 -10.30 -11.34
C LYS A 44 1.09 -11.39 -10.97
N TYR A 45 0.95 -11.91 -9.77
CA TYR A 45 1.72 -13.07 -9.33
C TYR A 45 0.78 -14.24 -9.06
N ARG A 46 1.23 -15.45 -9.39
CA ARG A 46 0.65 -16.66 -8.80
C ARG A 46 1.12 -16.74 -7.35
N VAL A 47 0.28 -17.32 -6.52
CA VAL A 47 0.59 -17.51 -5.10
C VAL A 47 0.62 -19.04 -4.83
N PRO A 48 1.70 -19.73 -5.23
CA PRO A 48 1.80 -21.17 -5.06
C PRO A 48 1.77 -21.52 -3.56
N GLY A 49 1.19 -22.69 -3.24
CA GLY A 49 1.11 -23.13 -1.86
C GLY A 49 -0.03 -22.55 -1.02
N PHE A 50 -0.80 -21.55 -1.51
CA PHE A 50 -1.94 -21.00 -0.76
C PHE A 50 -2.98 -22.09 -0.42
N ASP A 51 -3.25 -23.02 -1.34
CA ASP A 51 -4.22 -24.10 -1.13
C ASP A 51 -3.80 -25.08 -0.03
N THR A 52 -2.49 -25.19 0.24
CA THR A 52 -1.93 -26.06 1.29
C THR A 52 -2.00 -25.45 2.68
N LEU A 53 -2.31 -24.15 2.81
CA LEU A 53 -2.52 -23.50 4.09
C LEU A 53 -3.74 -24.11 4.79
N SER A 54 -3.65 -24.29 6.11
CA SER A 54 -4.80 -24.62 6.96
C SER A 54 -5.87 -23.52 6.92
N LEU A 55 -7.08 -23.82 7.37
CA LEU A 55 -8.15 -22.82 7.42
C LEU A 55 -7.77 -21.62 8.31
N ASP A 56 -7.10 -21.87 9.44
CA ASP A 56 -6.70 -20.79 10.35
C ASP A 56 -5.58 -19.94 9.76
N GLU A 57 -4.60 -20.53 9.04
CA GLU A 57 -3.59 -19.77 8.30
C GLU A 57 -4.22 -18.94 7.17
N LYS A 58 -5.22 -19.46 6.45
CA LYS A 58 -5.96 -18.69 5.43
C LYS A 58 -6.72 -17.51 6.04
N LYS A 59 -7.37 -17.71 7.20
CA LYS A 59 -8.01 -16.64 7.95
C LYS A 59 -6.99 -15.60 8.44
N LEU A 60 -5.84 -16.06 8.92
CA LEU A 60 -4.75 -15.19 9.37
C LEU A 60 -4.25 -14.29 8.24
N VAL A 61 -3.95 -14.87 7.06
CA VAL A 61 -3.60 -14.09 5.84
C VAL A 61 -4.68 -13.05 5.52
N TYR A 62 -5.96 -13.44 5.56
CA TYR A 62 -7.07 -12.54 5.30
C TYR A 62 -7.14 -11.38 6.31
N TYR A 63 -7.08 -11.67 7.61
CA TYR A 63 -7.20 -10.63 8.65
C TYR A 63 -6.00 -9.67 8.65
N LEU A 64 -4.79 -10.20 8.49
CA LEU A 64 -3.59 -9.37 8.36
C LEU A 64 -3.64 -8.49 7.10
N SER A 65 -4.15 -9.02 5.97
CA SER A 65 -4.36 -8.24 4.75
C SER A 65 -5.39 -7.12 4.93
N GLN A 66 -6.47 -7.36 5.68
CA GLN A 66 -7.44 -6.32 6.02
C GLN A 66 -6.83 -5.24 6.92
N ALA A 67 -5.97 -5.61 7.87
CA ALA A 67 -5.20 -4.67 8.68
C ALA A 67 -4.28 -3.81 7.80
N ALA A 68 -3.53 -4.43 6.88
CA ALA A 68 -2.64 -3.73 5.94
C ALA A 68 -3.42 -2.74 5.05
N LEU A 69 -4.54 -3.14 4.48
CA LEU A 69 -5.37 -2.28 3.63
C LEU A 69 -5.98 -1.09 4.39
N SER A 70 -6.21 -1.23 5.69
CA SER A 70 -6.80 -0.16 6.51
C SER A 70 -5.89 1.06 6.69
N GLY A 71 -4.57 0.90 6.53
CA GLY A 71 -3.59 1.99 6.61
C GLY A 71 -3.29 2.71 5.30
N ARG A 72 -3.85 2.27 4.17
CA ARG A 72 -3.55 2.85 2.84
C ARG A 72 -3.73 4.38 2.78
N ASP A 73 -4.80 4.90 3.37
CA ASP A 73 -5.09 6.33 3.34
C ASP A 73 -4.08 7.15 4.16
N ILE A 74 -3.46 6.55 5.17
CA ILE A 74 -2.37 7.15 5.94
C ILE A 74 -1.19 7.47 5.03
N LEU A 75 -0.76 6.52 4.19
CA LEU A 75 0.38 6.74 3.30
C LEU A 75 0.13 7.86 2.28
N PHE A 76 -1.10 7.98 1.74
CA PHE A 76 -1.47 9.10 0.87
C PHE A 76 -1.33 10.45 1.59
N ASP A 77 -1.78 10.55 2.84
CA ASP A 77 -1.68 11.77 3.63
C ASP A 77 -0.23 12.09 4.02
N GLN A 78 0.57 11.08 4.40
CA GLN A 78 2.00 11.24 4.71
C GLN A 78 2.79 11.76 3.51
N ASN A 79 2.49 11.29 2.29
CA ASN A 79 3.16 11.72 1.07
C ASN A 79 2.80 13.16 0.63
N GLY A 80 1.75 13.77 1.19
CA GLY A 80 1.38 15.17 0.93
C GLY A 80 -0.01 15.48 1.44
N ARG A 81 -0.16 16.62 2.11
CA ARG A 81 -1.41 17.03 2.80
C ARG A 81 -2.67 17.06 1.90
N TYR A 82 -2.49 17.20 0.58
CA TYR A 82 -3.60 17.26 -0.38
C TYR A 82 -3.84 15.94 -1.10
N ASN A 83 -2.94 14.96 -1.00
CA ASN A 83 -2.98 13.75 -1.80
C ASN A 83 -4.25 12.94 -1.62
N LEU A 84 -4.78 12.85 -0.39
CA LEU A 84 -6.00 12.11 -0.13
C LEU A 84 -7.23 12.78 -0.77
N ARG A 85 -7.31 14.12 -0.71
CA ARG A 85 -8.35 14.91 -1.37
C ARG A 85 -8.24 14.78 -2.88
N ILE A 86 -7.04 14.94 -3.44
CA ILE A 86 -6.78 14.77 -4.88
C ILE A 86 -7.20 13.38 -5.33
N ARG A 87 -6.72 12.32 -4.67
CA ARG A 87 -7.09 10.95 -5.04
C ARG A 87 -8.60 10.75 -5.06
N ARG A 88 -9.29 11.12 -3.99
CA ARG A 88 -10.75 10.90 -3.88
C ARG A 88 -11.53 11.72 -4.90
N THR A 89 -11.10 12.94 -5.20
CA THR A 89 -11.71 13.76 -6.26
C THR A 89 -11.50 13.14 -7.63
N LEU A 90 -10.28 12.71 -7.97
CA LEU A 90 -10.00 12.03 -9.24
C LEU A 90 -10.76 10.70 -9.36
N GLU A 91 -10.91 9.94 -8.27
CA GLU A 91 -11.72 8.72 -8.22
C GLU A 91 -13.21 9.00 -8.43
N ALA A 92 -13.74 10.08 -7.85
CA ALA A 92 -15.12 10.50 -8.05
C ALA A 92 -15.41 10.83 -9.52
N ILE A 93 -14.50 11.59 -10.14
CA ILE A 93 -14.55 11.87 -11.59
C ILE A 93 -14.48 10.56 -12.37
N TYR A 94 -13.51 9.72 -12.11
CA TYR A 94 -13.30 8.46 -12.82
C TYR A 94 -14.54 7.54 -12.78
N ARG A 95 -15.23 7.50 -11.65
CA ARG A 95 -16.46 6.69 -11.49
C ARG A 95 -17.69 7.35 -12.08
N GLY A 96 -17.84 8.66 -11.92
CA GLY A 96 -19.07 9.41 -12.19
C GLY A 96 -19.14 10.16 -13.52
N TYR A 97 -18.00 10.37 -14.20
CA TYR A 97 -17.98 11.11 -15.45
C TYR A 97 -18.84 10.47 -16.52
N THR A 98 -19.78 11.26 -17.07
CA THR A 98 -20.79 10.83 -18.05
C THR A 98 -20.45 11.16 -19.50
N GLY A 99 -19.33 11.84 -19.75
CA GLY A 99 -18.88 12.23 -21.08
C GLY A 99 -18.09 11.13 -21.83
N ASP A 100 -17.41 11.51 -22.90
CA ASP A 100 -16.64 10.59 -23.75
C ASP A 100 -15.35 10.12 -23.07
N ARG A 101 -15.40 8.87 -22.57
CA ARG A 101 -14.24 8.20 -21.93
C ARG A 101 -13.23 7.64 -22.94
N THR A 102 -13.53 7.68 -24.24
CA THR A 102 -12.62 7.20 -25.29
C THR A 102 -11.73 8.31 -25.85
N SER A 103 -12.02 9.56 -25.52
CA SER A 103 -11.25 10.73 -25.95
C SER A 103 -9.80 10.69 -25.45
N GLU A 104 -8.88 11.28 -26.21
CA GLU A 104 -7.48 11.37 -25.80
C GLU A 104 -7.29 12.17 -24.51
N SER A 105 -8.12 13.19 -24.28
CA SER A 105 -8.08 13.98 -23.04
C SER A 105 -8.45 13.13 -21.84
N PHE A 106 -9.50 12.26 -21.94
CA PHE A 106 -9.87 11.36 -20.85
C PHE A 106 -8.79 10.28 -20.60
N LYS A 107 -8.17 9.73 -21.63
CA LYS A 107 -7.05 8.78 -21.47
C LYS A 107 -5.85 9.41 -20.75
N ARG A 108 -5.55 10.67 -21.02
CA ARG A 108 -4.50 11.42 -20.30
C ARG A 108 -4.86 11.65 -18.83
N PHE A 109 -6.13 11.96 -18.55
CA PHE A 109 -6.65 12.05 -17.18
C PHE A 109 -6.54 10.69 -16.46
N GLU A 110 -6.98 9.61 -17.10
CA GLU A 110 -6.88 8.25 -16.54
C GLU A 110 -5.42 7.86 -16.26
N LYS A 111 -4.49 8.19 -17.18
CA LYS A 111 -3.06 7.97 -16.97
C LYS A 111 -2.54 8.70 -15.73
N TYR A 112 -2.91 9.97 -15.54
CA TYR A 112 -2.53 10.73 -14.36
C TYR A 112 -3.09 10.11 -13.07
N LEU A 113 -4.37 9.74 -13.05
CA LEU A 113 -4.98 9.05 -11.92
C LEU A 113 -4.26 7.74 -11.59
N LYS A 114 -3.90 6.94 -12.58
CA LYS A 114 -3.13 5.70 -12.40
C LYS A 114 -1.75 5.97 -11.80
N LYS A 115 -1.07 7.04 -12.21
CA LYS A 115 0.21 7.49 -11.60
C LYS A 115 0.01 7.86 -10.13
N VAL A 116 -1.04 8.61 -9.80
CA VAL A 116 -1.38 8.99 -8.42
C VAL A 116 -1.68 7.75 -7.57
N TRP A 117 -2.40 6.77 -8.09
CA TRP A 117 -2.64 5.51 -7.38
C TRP A 117 -1.35 4.74 -7.11
N PHE A 118 -0.52 4.59 -8.13
CA PHE A 118 0.72 3.81 -8.06
C PHE A 118 1.73 4.42 -7.08
N ALA A 119 1.90 5.74 -7.12
CA ALA A 119 2.87 6.46 -6.29
C ALA A 119 2.35 6.84 -4.90
N ASN A 120 1.09 6.53 -4.57
CA ASN A 120 0.40 6.99 -3.35
C ASN A 120 0.46 8.52 -3.18
N GLY A 121 0.26 9.27 -4.28
CA GLY A 121 0.27 10.72 -4.31
C GLY A 121 0.70 11.29 -5.65
N ILE A 122 0.84 12.61 -5.69
CA ILE A 122 1.14 13.37 -6.92
C ILE A 122 2.63 13.42 -7.29
N HIS A 123 3.49 12.70 -6.58
CA HIS A 123 4.94 12.70 -6.81
C HIS A 123 5.43 11.33 -7.23
N HIS A 124 6.43 11.31 -8.09
CA HIS A 124 7.07 10.08 -8.54
C HIS A 124 7.67 9.30 -7.37
N HIS A 125 7.47 7.99 -7.35
CA HIS A 125 7.84 7.13 -6.23
C HIS A 125 9.35 7.07 -5.94
N TYR A 126 10.21 7.23 -6.97
CA TYR A 126 11.67 7.29 -6.80
C TYR A 126 12.24 8.70 -6.82
N SER A 127 12.05 9.45 -7.92
CA SER A 127 12.65 10.79 -8.04
C SER A 127 12.04 11.80 -7.09
N THR A 128 10.86 11.50 -6.55
CA THR A 128 10.04 12.38 -5.70
C THR A 128 9.58 13.68 -6.35
N ASP A 129 9.81 13.84 -7.66
CA ASP A 129 9.36 14.97 -8.44
C ASP A 129 7.84 14.90 -8.68
N LYS A 130 7.21 16.06 -8.76
CA LYS A 130 5.78 16.17 -9.01
C LYS A 130 5.41 15.71 -10.41
N PHE A 131 4.33 14.94 -10.54
CA PHE A 131 3.73 14.61 -11.82
C PHE A 131 3.06 15.85 -12.43
N HIS A 132 3.30 16.09 -13.71
CA HIS A 132 2.58 17.11 -14.48
C HIS A 132 1.44 16.44 -15.26
N PRO A 133 0.18 16.93 -15.14
CA PRO A 133 -0.93 16.46 -15.95
C PRO A 133 -0.66 16.67 -17.44
N GLU A 134 -1.02 15.69 -18.28
CA GLU A 134 -0.98 15.82 -19.73
C GLU A 134 -2.33 16.30 -20.30
N PHE A 135 -3.28 16.66 -19.44
CA PHE A 135 -4.56 17.29 -19.77
C PHE A 135 -4.60 18.71 -19.18
N THR A 136 -5.44 19.56 -19.76
CA THR A 136 -5.50 20.98 -19.38
C THR A 136 -6.37 21.25 -18.15
N GLU A 137 -6.16 22.39 -17.48
CA GLU A 137 -7.05 22.85 -16.41
C GLU A 137 -8.50 23.00 -16.89
N ALA A 138 -8.71 23.54 -18.10
CA ALA A 138 -10.04 23.68 -18.67
C ALA A 138 -10.74 22.32 -18.82
N TYR A 139 -10.00 21.28 -19.23
CA TYR A 139 -10.55 19.93 -19.30
C TYR A 139 -10.85 19.34 -17.90
N PHE A 140 -10.05 19.69 -16.91
CA PHE A 140 -10.36 19.32 -15.52
C PHE A 140 -11.68 19.94 -15.05
N ASP A 141 -11.92 21.22 -15.37
CA ASP A 141 -13.18 21.90 -15.07
C ASP A 141 -14.37 21.23 -15.79
N GLU A 142 -14.20 20.81 -17.04
CA GLU A 142 -15.21 20.02 -17.79
C GLU A 142 -15.50 18.69 -17.10
N LEU A 143 -14.48 17.98 -16.63
CA LEU A 143 -14.63 16.71 -15.92
C LEU A 143 -15.41 16.90 -14.61
N ILE A 144 -15.11 17.95 -13.84
CA ILE A 144 -15.83 18.29 -12.61
C ILE A 144 -17.31 18.58 -12.93
N ALA A 145 -17.58 19.46 -13.92
CA ALA A 145 -18.94 19.86 -14.29
C ALA A 145 -19.79 18.70 -14.83
N ALA A 146 -19.15 17.73 -15.50
CA ALA A 146 -19.81 16.55 -16.06
C ALA A 146 -19.91 15.37 -15.07
N THR A 147 -19.47 15.53 -13.82
CA THR A 147 -19.56 14.52 -12.76
C THR A 147 -20.64 14.93 -11.76
N PRO A 148 -21.65 14.07 -11.49
CA PRO A 148 -22.69 14.38 -10.50
C PRO A 148 -22.12 14.69 -9.13
N ALA A 149 -22.60 15.76 -8.50
CA ALA A 149 -22.08 16.29 -7.23
C ALA A 149 -22.10 15.26 -6.10
N GLU A 150 -23.09 14.38 -6.08
CA GLU A 150 -23.22 13.30 -5.09
C GLU A 150 -22.11 12.23 -5.15
N ASN A 151 -21.33 12.20 -6.23
CA ASN A 151 -20.19 11.29 -6.35
C ASN A 151 -18.93 11.80 -5.62
N PHE A 152 -18.88 13.10 -5.33
CA PHE A 152 -17.74 13.68 -4.62
C PHE A 152 -17.85 13.43 -3.10
N PRO A 153 -16.71 13.23 -2.40
CA PRO A 153 -16.72 13.00 -0.96
C PRO A 153 -17.16 14.25 -0.21
N ALA A 154 -18.22 14.10 0.62
CA ALA A 154 -18.79 15.20 1.40
C ALA A 154 -17.95 15.59 2.64
N ASP A 155 -16.99 14.75 3.03
CA ASP A 155 -16.18 14.94 4.24
C ASP A 155 -15.05 15.98 4.06
N PHE A 156 -14.87 16.52 2.84
CA PHE A 156 -13.84 17.54 2.54
C PHE A 156 -14.39 18.95 2.33
N GLY A 157 -15.71 19.15 2.39
CA GLY A 157 -16.37 20.41 2.07
C GLY A 157 -17.12 20.38 0.74
N SER A 158 -17.48 21.55 0.21
CA SER A 158 -18.13 21.64 -1.11
C SER A 158 -17.15 21.27 -2.22
N VAL A 159 -17.67 20.87 -3.38
CA VAL A 159 -16.85 20.53 -4.55
C VAL A 159 -16.02 21.73 -4.99
N GLU A 160 -16.61 22.93 -4.98
CA GLU A 160 -15.97 24.16 -5.36
C GLU A 160 -14.78 24.50 -4.43
N GLU A 161 -14.94 24.36 -3.12
CA GLU A 161 -13.87 24.57 -2.13
C GLU A 161 -12.73 23.59 -2.34
N VAL A 162 -13.03 22.30 -2.49
CA VAL A 162 -12.03 21.26 -2.72
C VAL A 162 -11.29 21.49 -4.02
N VAL A 163 -11.99 21.82 -5.11
CA VAL A 163 -11.37 22.09 -6.42
C VAL A 163 -10.49 23.33 -6.38
N ALA A 164 -10.93 24.42 -5.73
CA ALA A 164 -10.13 25.62 -5.56
C ALA A 164 -8.82 25.35 -4.81
N GLU A 165 -8.85 24.44 -3.83
CA GLU A 165 -7.67 24.07 -3.04
C GLU A 165 -6.71 23.15 -3.81
N ILE A 166 -7.22 22.11 -4.51
CA ILE A 166 -6.35 21.11 -5.14
C ILE A 166 -5.87 21.47 -6.53
N LYS A 167 -6.60 22.34 -7.26
CA LYS A 167 -6.28 22.70 -8.65
C LYS A 167 -4.88 23.32 -8.79
N PRO A 168 -4.47 24.34 -8.01
CA PRO A 168 -3.10 24.85 -8.06
C PRO A 168 -2.07 23.78 -7.65
N VAL A 169 -2.42 22.88 -6.72
CA VAL A 169 -1.53 21.79 -6.32
C VAL A 169 -1.31 20.80 -7.48
N ILE A 170 -2.30 20.56 -8.31
CA ILE A 170 -2.19 19.65 -9.46
C ILE A 170 -1.43 20.32 -10.61
N PHE A 171 -1.75 21.56 -10.97
CA PHE A 171 -1.35 22.18 -12.23
C PHE A 171 -0.17 23.15 -12.14
N ASP A 172 0.01 23.88 -11.02
CA ASP A 172 1.12 24.83 -10.89
C ASP A 172 2.43 24.08 -10.56
N PRO A 173 3.43 24.08 -11.45
CA PRO A 173 4.68 23.36 -11.23
C PRO A 173 5.49 23.88 -10.03
N ALA A 174 5.26 25.13 -9.60
CA ALA A 174 5.96 25.72 -8.47
C ALA A 174 5.37 25.31 -7.11
N VAL A 175 4.11 24.84 -7.08
CA VAL A 175 3.44 24.42 -5.86
C VAL A 175 3.82 22.97 -5.55
N MET A 176 4.47 22.73 -4.41
CA MET A 176 4.88 21.38 -3.95
C MET A 176 5.67 20.60 -5.02
N PRO A 177 6.78 21.15 -5.57
CA PRO A 177 7.46 20.57 -6.71
C PRO A 177 8.12 19.22 -6.40
N LYS A 178 8.45 18.97 -5.13
CA LYS A 178 9.17 17.76 -4.70
C LYS A 178 8.65 17.22 -3.38
N ARG A 179 8.39 15.90 -3.31
CA ARG A 179 7.93 15.26 -2.07
C ARG A 179 9.00 15.27 -0.99
N VAL A 180 10.23 14.92 -1.34
CA VAL A 180 11.40 14.89 -0.47
C VAL A 180 12.51 15.69 -1.14
N ASN A 181 12.85 16.82 -0.59
CA ASN A 181 13.99 17.62 -1.04
C ASN A 181 15.22 17.29 -0.17
N GLN A 182 16.37 17.12 -0.83
CA GLN A 182 17.66 16.88 -0.18
C GLN A 182 18.75 17.78 -0.77
N ALA A 183 18.34 18.92 -1.37
CA ALA A 183 19.29 19.88 -1.96
C ALA A 183 20.12 20.56 -0.87
N GLU A 184 21.42 20.60 -1.07
CA GLU A 184 22.34 21.26 -0.15
C GLU A 184 22.07 22.78 -0.08
N GLY A 185 22.08 23.31 1.13
CA GLY A 185 21.89 24.76 1.38
C GLY A 185 20.44 25.19 1.50
N GLU A 186 19.47 24.30 1.31
CA GLU A 186 18.04 24.56 1.52
C GLU A 186 17.56 24.05 2.88
N ASP A 187 16.43 24.59 3.36
CA ASP A 187 15.69 24.02 4.49
C ASP A 187 14.90 22.82 3.98
N LEU A 188 15.36 21.62 4.27
CA LEU A 188 14.82 20.37 3.76
C LEU A 188 13.35 20.14 4.17
N ILE A 189 12.93 20.70 5.31
CA ILE A 189 11.57 20.55 5.82
C ILE A 189 10.61 21.50 5.09
N VAL A 190 10.99 22.76 4.96
CA VAL A 190 10.13 23.79 4.32
C VAL A 190 9.95 23.52 2.83
N THR A 191 10.96 22.94 2.17
CA THR A 191 10.99 22.71 0.72
C THR A 191 10.48 21.31 0.33
N SER A 192 10.18 20.42 1.28
CA SER A 192 9.56 19.13 1.04
C SER A 192 8.05 19.18 1.16
N ALA A 193 7.34 18.52 0.23
CA ALA A 193 5.87 18.48 0.18
C ALA A 193 5.25 17.38 1.05
N ASN A 194 6.05 16.48 1.64
CA ASN A 194 5.52 15.47 2.55
C ASN A 194 4.82 16.11 3.77
N ASN A 195 3.92 15.37 4.42
CA ASN A 195 3.08 15.88 5.48
C ASN A 195 3.54 15.47 6.89
N TYR A 196 4.85 15.32 7.08
CA TYR A 196 5.43 14.92 8.36
C TYR A 196 5.64 16.08 9.33
N TYR A 197 5.67 17.30 8.81
CA TYR A 197 5.97 18.52 9.55
C TYR A 197 4.96 19.61 9.22
N GLU A 198 4.72 20.51 10.19
CA GLU A 198 3.83 21.65 9.99
C GLU A 198 4.31 22.86 10.79
N GLY A 199 4.59 23.95 10.07
CA GLY A 199 4.99 25.22 10.69
C GLY A 199 6.38 25.23 11.34
N VAL A 200 7.19 24.19 11.15
CA VAL A 200 8.55 24.07 11.69
C VAL A 200 9.60 24.16 10.60
N THR A 201 10.78 24.63 10.93
CA THR A 201 12.00 24.62 10.11
C THR A 201 12.87 23.41 10.44
N GLN A 202 13.81 23.08 9.56
CA GLN A 202 14.80 22.02 9.78
C GLN A 202 15.54 22.20 11.12
N LYS A 203 16.04 23.41 11.41
CA LYS A 203 16.76 23.71 12.67
C LYS A 203 15.89 23.48 13.92
N GLU A 204 14.59 23.77 13.82
CA GLU A 204 13.67 23.54 14.94
C GLU A 204 13.43 22.05 15.17
N VAL A 205 13.32 21.25 14.09
CA VAL A 205 13.19 19.80 14.18
C VAL A 205 14.44 19.17 14.80
N GLU A 206 15.61 19.52 14.28
CA GLU A 206 16.89 19.01 14.78
C GLU A 206 17.08 19.31 16.28
N ARG A 207 16.81 20.56 16.71
CA ARG A 207 16.86 20.95 18.11
C ARG A 207 15.87 20.16 18.95
N PHE A 208 14.62 20.04 18.50
CA PHE A 208 13.56 19.34 19.22
C PHE A 208 13.94 17.89 19.55
N TYR A 209 14.56 17.17 18.63
CA TYR A 209 15.00 15.79 18.86
C TYR A 209 16.34 15.71 19.60
N ALA A 210 17.29 16.62 19.36
CA ALA A 210 18.53 16.67 20.12
C ALA A 210 18.31 16.80 21.63
N GLU A 211 17.33 17.61 22.04
CA GLU A 211 16.94 17.77 23.45
C GLU A 211 16.33 16.51 24.11
N ARG A 212 15.87 15.54 23.30
CA ARG A 212 15.27 14.26 23.75
C ARG A 212 16.25 13.09 23.73
N MET A 213 17.32 13.23 22.99
CA MET A 213 18.34 12.18 22.90
C MET A 213 19.15 12.16 24.20
N ASN A 214 19.24 10.97 24.81
CA ASN A 214 20.16 10.73 25.91
C ASN A 214 21.41 10.02 25.36
N PRO A 215 22.60 10.67 25.34
CA PRO A 215 23.82 10.08 24.81
C PRO A 215 24.30 8.85 25.60
N HIS A 216 23.77 8.61 26.78
CA HIS A 216 24.06 7.45 27.63
C HIS A 216 23.04 6.31 27.48
N ASP A 217 21.98 6.50 26.67
CA ASP A 217 21.02 5.44 26.39
C ASP A 217 21.64 4.47 25.38
N THR A 218 21.88 3.24 25.79
CA THR A 218 22.45 2.18 24.93
C THR A 218 21.39 1.50 24.04
N THR A 219 20.12 1.80 24.25
CA THR A 219 18.98 1.30 23.49
C THR A 219 18.01 2.42 23.14
N PRO A 220 18.45 3.47 22.41
CA PRO A 220 17.60 4.62 22.12
C PRO A 220 16.44 4.20 21.23
N VAL A 221 15.26 4.77 21.51
CA VAL A 221 14.09 4.61 20.62
C VAL A 221 14.26 5.46 19.36
N SER A 222 13.58 5.07 18.28
CA SER A 222 13.50 5.84 17.03
C SER A 222 12.58 7.04 17.19
N TRP A 223 13.04 8.11 17.87
CA TRP A 223 12.28 9.32 18.14
C TRP A 223 11.61 9.86 16.87
N GLY A 224 10.32 10.15 16.95
CA GLY A 224 9.55 10.72 15.85
C GLY A 224 9.01 9.73 14.84
N LEU A 225 9.33 8.44 14.91
CA LEU A 225 8.98 7.42 13.92
C LEU A 225 7.46 7.39 13.62
N ASN A 226 6.62 7.55 14.65
CA ASN A 226 5.17 7.45 14.57
C ASN A 226 4.44 8.75 14.93
N SER A 227 4.97 9.88 14.49
CA SER A 227 4.36 11.19 14.78
C SER A 227 4.53 12.20 13.66
N LYS A 228 3.66 13.22 13.65
CA LYS A 228 3.84 14.48 12.92
C LYS A 228 4.30 15.56 13.89
N LEU A 229 5.32 16.34 13.54
CA LEU A 229 5.77 17.47 14.34
C LEU A 229 5.07 18.75 13.89
N VAL A 230 4.44 19.44 14.82
CA VAL A 230 3.62 20.62 14.54
C VAL A 230 4.03 21.77 15.44
N LYS A 231 4.12 22.97 14.89
CA LYS A 231 4.25 24.21 15.63
C LYS A 231 2.87 24.84 15.79
N GLU A 232 2.40 24.92 16.99
CA GLU A 232 1.11 25.53 17.31
C GLU A 232 1.17 27.08 17.18
N PRO A 233 0.03 27.76 17.06
CA PRO A 233 -0.01 29.23 16.92
C PRO A 233 0.67 30.00 18.05
N ASP A 234 0.78 29.41 19.23
CA ASP A 234 1.50 29.98 20.39
C ASP A 234 3.02 29.73 20.36
N GLY A 235 3.52 29.09 19.28
CA GLY A 235 4.92 28.81 19.06
C GLY A 235 5.43 27.51 19.69
N ARG A 236 4.63 26.79 20.47
CA ARG A 236 5.00 25.49 21.01
C ARG A 236 5.12 24.44 19.91
N ILE A 237 6.18 23.65 19.98
CA ILE A 237 6.38 22.52 19.06
C ILE A 237 6.02 21.23 19.79
N LEU A 238 5.15 20.42 19.18
CA LEU A 238 4.68 19.17 19.76
C LEU A 238 4.52 18.06 18.72
N GLU A 239 4.54 16.83 19.17
CA GLU A 239 4.27 15.66 18.34
C GLU A 239 2.79 15.29 18.39
N ARG A 240 2.18 15.13 17.21
CA ARG A 240 0.87 14.50 17.04
C ARG A 240 1.10 13.02 16.75
N VAL A 241 1.05 12.22 17.79
CA VAL A 241 1.37 10.77 17.70
C VAL A 241 0.28 10.02 16.94
N TRP A 242 0.70 9.12 16.09
CA TRP A 242 -0.15 8.23 15.29
C TRP A 242 -0.51 6.99 16.09
N LYS A 243 -1.69 7.01 16.71
CA LYS A 243 -2.18 5.98 17.60
C LYS A 243 -3.70 6.02 17.72
N VAL A 244 -4.29 5.05 18.41
CA VAL A 244 -5.70 5.10 18.82
C VAL A 244 -5.93 6.33 19.70
N GLY A 245 -6.96 7.13 19.39
CA GLY A 245 -7.24 8.39 20.06
C GLY A 245 -6.31 9.55 19.69
N GLY A 246 -5.35 9.33 18.78
CA GLY A 246 -4.44 10.36 18.24
C GLY A 246 -4.70 10.65 16.77
N MET A 247 -3.67 11.15 16.09
CA MET A 247 -3.72 11.34 14.64
C MET A 247 -3.88 9.98 13.93
N TYR A 248 -4.69 9.92 12.89
CA TYR A 248 -5.09 8.70 12.15
C TYR A 248 -5.92 7.68 12.94
N SER A 249 -6.48 8.04 14.12
CA SER A 249 -7.24 7.11 14.96
C SER A 249 -8.28 6.26 14.21
N PRO A 250 -9.12 6.82 13.32
CA PRO A 250 -10.13 6.00 12.62
C PRO A 250 -9.55 4.87 11.76
N ALA A 251 -8.38 5.09 11.14
CA ALA A 251 -7.67 4.06 10.38
C ALA A 251 -6.98 3.06 11.33
N ILE A 252 -6.30 3.55 12.35
CA ILE A 252 -5.57 2.73 13.33
C ILE A 252 -6.54 1.84 14.14
N GLU A 253 -7.72 2.31 14.49
CA GLU A 253 -8.77 1.51 15.15
C GLU A 253 -9.22 0.32 14.28
N LYS A 254 -9.34 0.53 12.95
CA LYS A 254 -9.63 -0.57 12.01
C LYS A 254 -8.47 -1.56 11.93
N ILE A 255 -7.22 -1.07 11.94
CA ILE A 255 -6.02 -1.90 11.98
C ILE A 255 -6.04 -2.77 13.24
N VAL A 256 -6.25 -2.16 14.41
CA VAL A 256 -6.33 -2.86 15.70
C VAL A 256 -7.46 -3.89 15.72
N TYR A 257 -8.63 -3.56 15.16
CA TYR A 257 -9.74 -4.51 15.03
C TYR A 257 -9.33 -5.75 14.24
N TRP A 258 -8.71 -5.58 13.06
CA TRP A 258 -8.32 -6.70 12.22
C TRP A 258 -7.14 -7.49 12.79
N LEU A 259 -6.18 -6.82 13.44
CA LEU A 259 -5.12 -7.47 14.20
C LEU A 259 -5.68 -8.30 15.36
N GLY A 260 -6.72 -7.83 16.04
CA GLY A 260 -7.44 -8.61 17.05
C GLY A 260 -8.03 -9.90 16.48
N LYS A 261 -8.65 -9.84 15.30
CA LYS A 261 -9.13 -11.02 14.57
C LYS A 261 -8.01 -11.96 14.14
N ALA A 262 -6.87 -11.42 13.74
CA ALA A 262 -5.68 -12.20 13.43
C ALA A 262 -5.16 -12.95 14.67
N ALA A 263 -5.09 -12.29 15.83
CA ALA A 263 -4.66 -12.89 17.09
C ALA A 263 -5.57 -14.04 17.57
N GLU A 264 -6.88 -14.02 17.23
CA GLU A 264 -7.82 -15.11 17.57
C GLU A 264 -7.45 -16.44 16.88
N VAL A 265 -6.82 -16.41 15.69
CA VAL A 265 -6.48 -17.58 14.88
C VAL A 265 -4.99 -17.87 14.79
N ALA A 266 -4.14 -16.91 15.17
CA ALA A 266 -2.70 -17.08 15.20
C ALA A 266 -2.27 -18.05 16.30
N ARG A 267 -1.21 -18.82 16.03
CA ARG A 267 -0.55 -19.70 17.01
C ARG A 267 0.61 -18.96 17.68
N GLU A 268 1.07 -19.49 18.81
CA GLU A 268 2.30 -19.02 19.43
C GLU A 268 3.52 -19.39 18.56
N PRO A 269 4.57 -18.52 18.47
CA PRO A 269 4.71 -17.24 19.19
C PRO A 269 4.03 -16.06 18.50
N GLN A 270 3.57 -16.18 17.26
CA GLN A 270 3.04 -15.08 16.43
C GLN A 270 1.85 -14.38 17.09
N LYS A 271 1.02 -15.10 17.82
CA LYS A 271 -0.09 -14.49 18.57
C LYS A 271 0.40 -13.39 19.52
N GLN A 272 1.48 -13.65 20.28
CA GLN A 272 2.04 -12.65 21.21
C GLN A 272 2.66 -11.46 20.45
N THR A 273 3.26 -11.71 19.29
CA THR A 273 3.76 -10.66 18.41
C THR A 273 2.64 -9.74 17.94
N ILE A 274 1.50 -10.28 17.48
CA ILE A 274 0.34 -9.50 17.07
C ILE A 274 -0.24 -8.69 18.24
N LEU A 275 -0.34 -9.29 19.43
CA LEU A 275 -0.82 -8.58 20.62
C LEU A 275 0.09 -7.41 21.03
N ALA A 276 1.41 -7.60 20.97
CA ALA A 276 2.38 -6.53 21.22
C ALA A 276 2.24 -5.36 20.22
N LEU A 277 1.97 -5.65 18.94
CA LEU A 277 1.69 -4.63 17.95
C LEU A 277 0.38 -3.86 18.25
N ILE A 278 -0.67 -4.54 18.71
CA ILE A 278 -1.91 -3.90 19.14
C ILE A 278 -1.66 -2.94 20.31
N ASP A 279 -0.86 -3.34 21.28
CA ASP A 279 -0.52 -2.50 22.42
C ASP A 279 0.28 -1.25 22.01
N TYR A 280 1.21 -1.41 21.06
CA TYR A 280 1.89 -0.26 20.43
C TYR A 280 0.90 0.71 19.76
N TYR A 281 -0.02 0.22 18.94
CA TYR A 281 -1.01 1.11 18.29
C TYR A 281 -1.94 1.83 19.27
N ARG A 282 -2.22 1.22 20.41
CA ARG A 282 -3.03 1.84 21.47
C ARG A 282 -2.27 2.92 22.23
N SER A 283 -1.03 2.66 22.57
CA SER A 283 -0.22 3.58 23.39
C SER A 283 0.52 4.62 22.57
N GLY A 284 1.01 4.25 21.38
CA GLY A 284 1.96 5.03 20.58
C GLY A 284 3.38 5.02 21.16
N ASP A 285 3.67 4.16 22.12
CA ASP A 285 4.96 4.07 22.81
C ASP A 285 5.99 3.31 21.95
N LEU A 286 7.08 3.99 21.60
CA LEU A 286 8.15 3.42 20.75
C LEU A 286 8.90 2.28 21.45
N ARG A 287 8.96 2.23 22.78
CA ARG A 287 9.51 1.06 23.49
C ARG A 287 8.65 -0.19 23.29
N GLN A 288 7.33 -0.04 23.19
CA GLN A 288 6.45 -1.16 22.85
C GLN A 288 6.61 -1.57 21.39
N PHE A 289 6.93 -0.62 20.50
CA PHE A 289 7.28 -0.95 19.11
C PHE A 289 8.57 -1.77 19.02
N ASP A 290 9.60 -1.39 19.79
CA ASP A 290 10.85 -2.18 19.88
C ASP A 290 10.58 -3.59 20.41
N ALA A 291 9.75 -3.72 21.46
CA ALA A 291 9.38 -5.02 22.01
C ALA A 291 8.59 -5.88 21.01
N PHE A 292 7.72 -5.28 20.18
CA PHE A 292 7.08 -5.96 19.06
C PHE A 292 8.11 -6.44 18.03
N ASN A 293 9.04 -5.58 17.60
CA ASN A 293 10.04 -5.90 16.60
C ASN A 293 10.96 -7.05 17.05
N ILE A 294 11.37 -7.07 18.33
CA ILE A 294 12.17 -8.15 18.91
C ILE A 294 11.41 -9.47 18.77
N ARG A 295 10.13 -9.53 19.17
CA ARG A 295 9.29 -10.73 19.05
C ARG A 295 9.10 -11.17 17.60
N TRP A 296 8.95 -10.21 16.68
CA TRP A 296 8.79 -10.47 15.26
C TRP A 296 10.06 -11.11 14.67
N VAL A 297 11.24 -10.59 14.99
CA VAL A 297 12.53 -11.13 14.54
C VAL A 297 12.82 -12.52 15.14
N GLU A 298 12.40 -12.77 16.38
CA GLU A 298 12.57 -14.06 17.05
C GLU A 298 11.63 -15.15 16.50
N ASP A 299 10.54 -14.78 15.82
CA ASP A 299 9.60 -15.75 15.25
C ASP A 299 10.13 -16.33 13.93
N THR A 300 10.87 -17.39 14.01
CA THR A 300 11.41 -18.13 12.86
C THR A 300 10.56 -19.32 12.42
N VAL A 301 9.46 -19.62 13.15
CA VAL A 301 8.65 -20.82 12.94
C VAL A 301 7.32 -20.56 12.25
N SER A 302 6.78 -19.37 12.34
CA SER A 302 5.51 -19.02 11.71
C SER A 302 5.60 -19.09 10.17
N LYS A 303 4.58 -19.71 9.56
CA LYS A 303 4.50 -19.86 8.11
C LYS A 303 3.99 -18.60 7.41
N VAL A 304 3.03 -17.92 8.03
CA VAL A 304 2.51 -16.63 7.59
C VAL A 304 3.32 -15.54 8.28
N ASP A 305 3.74 -14.54 7.52
CA ASP A 305 4.51 -13.41 8.02
C ASP A 305 3.90 -12.09 7.57
N PHE A 306 4.21 -10.99 8.26
CA PHE A 306 3.63 -9.69 7.97
C PHE A 306 4.51 -8.52 8.43
N VAL A 307 4.43 -7.43 7.67
CA VAL A 307 4.85 -6.10 8.10
C VAL A 307 3.59 -5.26 8.28
N ASN A 308 3.48 -4.51 9.35
CA ASN A 308 2.36 -3.62 9.59
C ASN A 308 2.79 -2.53 10.58
N GLY A 309 3.02 -1.31 10.10
CA GLY A 309 3.53 -0.26 10.95
C GLY A 309 4.03 0.99 10.22
N PHE A 310 4.67 1.83 10.98
CA PHE A 310 5.43 2.98 10.50
C PHE A 310 6.92 2.60 10.52
N THR A 311 7.45 2.17 9.37
CA THR A 311 8.73 1.45 9.31
C THR A 311 9.80 2.17 8.50
N GLU A 312 9.53 2.48 7.25
CA GLU A 312 10.53 3.03 6.33
C GLU A 312 10.65 4.56 6.47
N ASN A 313 11.83 5.06 6.78
CA ASN A 313 12.07 6.47 7.07
C ASN A 313 12.67 7.30 5.93
N TYR A 314 13.01 6.69 4.80
CA TYR A 314 13.58 7.41 3.63
C TYR A 314 12.61 8.42 2.98
N GLY A 315 11.33 8.39 3.31
CA GLY A 315 10.33 9.38 2.91
C GLY A 315 10.42 10.71 3.68
N ASP A 316 11.19 10.75 4.76
CA ASP A 316 11.49 11.95 5.53
C ASP A 316 12.91 12.44 5.21
N PRO A 317 13.11 13.71 4.79
CA PRO A 317 14.44 14.23 4.47
C PRO A 317 15.43 14.18 5.65
N LEU A 318 14.94 14.14 6.89
CA LEU A 318 15.76 14.02 8.11
C LEU A 318 15.76 12.60 8.71
N GLY A 319 14.98 11.66 8.15
CA GLY A 319 14.97 10.26 8.56
C GLY A 319 14.32 9.97 9.91
N TYR A 320 13.51 10.87 10.47
CA TYR A 320 12.80 10.62 11.74
C TYR A 320 11.49 9.87 11.57
N ARG A 321 10.75 10.09 10.47
CA ARG A 321 9.37 9.63 10.28
C ARG A 321 9.28 8.33 9.54
N GLY A 322 8.55 7.35 10.11
CA GLY A 322 8.22 6.12 9.43
C GLY A 322 7.04 6.29 8.49
N ALA A 323 7.19 5.92 7.22
CA ALA A 323 6.06 5.78 6.31
C ALA A 323 5.22 4.56 6.70
N TRP A 324 3.90 4.64 6.48
CA TRP A 324 3.01 3.50 6.66
C TRP A 324 3.35 2.38 5.69
N GLU A 325 3.51 1.18 6.22
CA GLU A 325 3.72 -0.02 5.45
C GLU A 325 2.84 -1.17 5.93
N GLY A 326 2.30 -1.94 4.98
CA GLY A 326 1.52 -3.14 5.28
C GLY A 326 1.74 -4.18 4.21
N MET A 327 2.33 -5.31 4.59
CA MET A 327 2.61 -6.45 3.73
C MET A 327 2.22 -7.74 4.43
N VAL A 328 1.70 -8.70 3.67
CA VAL A 328 1.41 -10.05 4.19
C VAL A 328 1.94 -11.07 3.20
N ASN A 329 2.70 -12.01 3.68
CA ASN A 329 3.26 -13.09 2.90
C ASN A 329 3.17 -14.43 3.64
N PHE A 330 3.52 -15.50 2.98
CA PHE A 330 3.72 -16.80 3.61
C PHE A 330 4.85 -17.56 2.92
N ARG A 331 5.46 -18.49 3.63
CA ARG A 331 6.63 -19.23 3.19
C ARG A 331 6.31 -20.09 1.97
N ASP A 332 7.07 -19.92 0.90
CA ASP A 332 7.14 -20.85 -0.23
C ASP A 332 8.16 -21.95 0.10
N GLU A 333 7.66 -23.15 0.43
CA GLU A 333 8.50 -24.26 0.89
C GLU A 333 9.46 -24.76 -0.20
N GLU A 334 9.10 -24.65 -1.48
CA GLU A 334 9.98 -25.03 -2.58
C GLU A 334 11.09 -24.01 -2.79
N ALA A 335 10.75 -22.73 -2.79
CA ALA A 335 11.73 -21.65 -2.87
C ALA A 335 12.68 -21.68 -1.66
N THR A 336 12.15 -21.91 -0.46
CA THR A 336 12.94 -22.02 0.78
C THR A 336 14.00 -23.14 0.67
N ARG A 337 13.63 -24.33 0.19
CA ARG A 337 14.60 -25.43 -0.01
C ARG A 337 15.69 -25.06 -1.01
N ARG A 338 15.34 -24.40 -2.11
CA ARG A 338 16.33 -23.93 -3.10
C ARG A 338 17.29 -22.89 -2.51
N THR A 339 16.77 -21.95 -1.75
CA THR A 339 17.56 -20.93 -1.07
C THR A 339 18.46 -21.54 0.01
N GLN A 340 17.96 -22.53 0.75
CA GLN A 340 18.75 -23.25 1.74
C GLN A 340 20.00 -23.89 1.13
N THR A 341 19.90 -24.56 -0.03
CA THR A 341 21.04 -25.14 -0.73
C THR A 341 22.09 -24.06 -1.07
N ILE A 342 21.64 -22.89 -1.53
CA ILE A 342 22.57 -21.76 -1.81
C ILE A 342 23.23 -21.26 -0.52
N SER A 343 22.46 -21.17 0.58
CA SER A 343 22.98 -20.69 1.87
C SER A 343 23.99 -21.66 2.48
N GLU A 344 23.79 -22.96 2.32
CA GLU A 344 24.72 -23.99 2.76
C GLU A 344 26.08 -23.92 2.02
N GLU A 345 26.06 -23.45 0.77
CA GLU A 345 27.24 -23.26 -0.08
C GLU A 345 27.76 -21.80 -0.06
N ALA A 346 27.25 -20.95 0.83
CA ALA A 346 27.59 -19.50 0.84
C ALA A 346 29.09 -19.27 0.97
N GLN A 347 29.79 -20.04 1.79
CA GLN A 347 31.25 -19.94 1.95
C GLN A 347 31.98 -20.25 0.65
N TRP A 348 31.51 -21.23 -0.14
CA TRP A 348 32.09 -21.53 -1.43
C TRP A 348 32.00 -20.34 -2.40
N PHE A 349 30.86 -19.63 -2.41
CA PHE A 349 30.69 -18.43 -3.24
C PHE A 349 31.61 -17.29 -2.79
N GLU A 350 31.78 -17.09 -1.48
CA GLU A 350 32.71 -16.08 -0.94
C GLU A 350 34.16 -16.39 -1.32
N ASP A 351 34.57 -17.67 -1.26
CA ASP A 351 35.92 -18.10 -1.56
C ASP A 351 36.25 -18.02 -3.09
N HIS A 352 35.25 -17.92 -3.95
CA HIS A 352 35.39 -17.97 -5.42
C HIS A 352 34.84 -16.71 -6.14
N SER A 353 34.52 -15.63 -5.42
CA SER A 353 34.02 -14.36 -5.99
C SER A 353 35.09 -13.34 -6.28
#